data_8e6aef1b89b84a40eb113be90cdbe801
#
_entry.id   8e6aef1b89b84a40eb113be90cdbe801
#
_cell.length_a   1.000
_cell.length_b   1.000
_cell.length_c   1.000
_cell.angle_alpha   90.00
_cell.angle_beta   90.00
_cell.angle_gamma   90.00
#
_symmetry.space_group_name_H-M   'P 1'
#
loop_
_entity.id
_entity.type
_entity.pdbx_description
1 polymer ?
#
loop_
_entity_poly.entity_id
_entity_poly.type
_entity_poly.pdbx_seq_one_letter_code
_entity_poly.pdbx_strand_id
1 'polypeptide(L)'
;MHPVTESGVILEVAQMLRGEGHGPLPAQECSHAHWVQPLPDGRVLTSDLGADRIYVHHWEHGELIREGAVTLAPGTGPRDQHLLPVDSDDPAHDWRVAVVGEWGGTVTLIGPEPGHDAKHSDNGTIRVLQTVSLGPDALPKPDQAASLAFVPWNALQGNAGAAAASEGIAGLAYVGLRGSERIVTLLWDGKRLTRLDEPDVLGWRGRGIDCAGSRPRHLLAIGNLLLAANEASNNVAIFRLSADGEPNLAATLPSGAPTVFVRL
;
A
#
# COMPACT_ATOMS: atom_id res chain seq x y z
N MET A 1 -4.56 21.40 0.94
CA MET A 1 -5.95 20.94 0.71
C MET A 1 -6.64 21.91 -0.23
N HIS A 2 -7.34 21.39 -1.24
CA HIS A 2 -8.13 22.16 -2.18
C HIS A 2 -9.59 21.71 -2.06
N PRO A 3 -10.54 22.62 -1.82
CA PRO A 3 -11.96 22.29 -1.90
C PRO A 3 -12.32 21.90 -3.34
N VAL A 4 -13.31 21.03 -3.48
CA VAL A 4 -13.85 20.61 -4.78
C VAL A 4 -15.35 20.93 -4.78
N THR A 5 -15.86 21.57 -5.83
CA THR A 5 -17.29 21.84 -5.97
C THR A 5 -18.07 20.55 -6.28
N GLU A 6 -19.38 20.56 -6.15
CA GLU A 6 -20.24 19.44 -6.55
C GLU A 6 -20.08 19.08 -8.04
N SER A 7 -19.71 20.04 -8.88
CA SER A 7 -19.42 19.84 -10.31
C SER A 7 -18.00 19.34 -10.59
N GLY A 8 -17.18 19.06 -9.57
CA GLY A 8 -15.81 18.55 -9.70
C GLY A 8 -14.75 19.60 -9.97
N VAL A 9 -15.07 20.90 -9.86
CA VAL A 9 -14.08 21.98 -10.04
C VAL A 9 -13.21 22.10 -8.79
N ILE A 10 -11.87 22.01 -8.96
CA ILE A 10 -10.90 22.22 -7.90
C ILE A 10 -10.74 23.72 -7.66
N LEU A 11 -10.95 24.16 -6.44
CA LEU A 11 -10.79 25.56 -6.02
C LEU A 11 -9.37 25.86 -5.54
N GLU A 12 -9.10 27.10 -5.23
CA GLU A 12 -7.83 27.53 -4.64
C GLU A 12 -7.53 26.82 -3.32
N VAL A 13 -6.25 26.78 -2.94
CA VAL A 13 -5.82 26.13 -1.71
C VAL A 13 -6.46 26.82 -0.49
N ALA A 14 -7.22 26.07 0.30
CA ALA A 14 -7.83 26.54 1.52
C ALA A 14 -6.94 26.30 2.75
N GLN A 15 -6.16 25.21 2.75
CA GLN A 15 -5.29 24.87 3.86
C GLN A 15 -4.02 24.18 3.37
N MET A 16 -2.89 24.51 4.01
CA MET A 16 -1.60 23.85 3.80
C MET A 16 -1.05 23.39 5.14
N LEU A 17 -0.87 22.07 5.30
CA LEU A 17 -0.17 21.48 6.43
C LEU A 17 1.25 21.11 5.99
N ARG A 18 2.24 21.59 6.72
CA ARG A 18 3.64 21.29 6.43
C ARG A 18 4.11 20.11 7.28
N GLY A 19 4.80 19.16 6.64
CA GLY A 19 5.57 18.16 7.34
C GLY A 19 6.87 18.78 7.90
N GLU A 20 7.45 18.10 8.88
CA GLU A 20 8.68 18.55 9.56
C GLU A 20 9.62 17.37 9.79
N GLY A 21 10.91 17.64 9.74
CA GLY A 21 11.95 16.67 9.99
C GLY A 21 12.65 16.21 8.73
N HIS A 22 13.50 15.23 8.91
CA HIS A 22 14.31 14.58 7.88
C HIS A 22 14.59 13.14 8.29
N GLY A 23 15.04 12.31 7.36
CA GLY A 23 15.51 10.95 7.62
C GLY A 23 17.02 10.81 7.46
N PRO A 24 17.55 9.59 7.58
CA PRO A 24 18.99 9.34 7.54
C PRO A 24 19.58 9.30 6.14
N LEU A 25 18.75 9.20 5.09
CA LEU A 25 19.24 9.05 3.72
C LEU A 25 19.43 10.42 3.05
N PRO A 26 20.38 10.55 2.10
CA PRO A 26 20.57 11.79 1.34
C PRO A 26 19.30 12.30 0.65
N ALA A 27 18.39 11.38 0.25
CA ALA A 27 17.11 11.73 -0.36
C ALA A 27 16.04 12.16 0.67
N GLN A 28 16.35 12.15 1.97
CA GLN A 28 15.47 12.53 3.07
C GLN A 28 15.92 13.86 3.73
N GLU A 29 16.38 14.82 2.94
CA GLU A 29 16.87 16.12 3.44
C GLU A 29 15.78 16.92 4.18
N CYS A 30 14.53 16.73 3.82
CA CYS A 30 13.38 17.42 4.40
C CYS A 30 12.11 16.59 4.25
N SER A 31 11.00 17.10 4.78
CA SER A 31 9.66 16.52 4.61
C SER A 31 9.25 16.43 3.14
N HIS A 32 8.74 15.28 2.72
CA HIS A 32 8.20 15.01 1.39
C HIS A 32 6.83 14.32 1.50
N ALA A 33 5.75 15.09 1.38
CA ALA A 33 4.40 14.54 1.35
C ALA A 33 4.21 13.64 0.12
N HIS A 34 3.71 12.43 0.30
CA HIS A 34 3.59 11.47 -0.81
C HIS A 34 2.20 10.84 -0.98
N TRP A 35 1.51 10.51 0.09
CA TRP A 35 0.21 9.84 0.03
C TRP A 35 -0.79 10.37 1.05
N VAL A 36 -2.07 10.22 0.74
CA VAL A 36 -3.20 10.55 1.63
C VAL A 36 -4.13 9.35 1.68
N GLN A 37 -4.46 8.87 2.88
CA GLN A 37 -5.33 7.73 3.13
C GLN A 37 -6.43 8.10 4.12
N PRO A 38 -7.70 8.21 3.68
CA PRO A 38 -8.84 8.29 4.59
C PRO A 38 -9.01 6.99 5.38
N LEU A 39 -9.41 7.09 6.63
CA LEU A 39 -9.67 5.97 7.51
C LEU A 39 -11.17 5.78 7.77
N PRO A 40 -11.61 4.55 8.12
CA PRO A 40 -13.02 4.27 8.43
C PRO A 40 -13.55 5.04 9.66
N ASP A 41 -12.68 5.44 10.58
CA ASP A 41 -13.01 6.25 11.76
C ASP A 41 -13.11 7.77 11.46
N GLY A 42 -12.98 8.17 10.20
CA GLY A 42 -13.07 9.57 9.76
C GLY A 42 -11.76 10.34 9.84
N ARG A 43 -10.70 9.76 10.39
CA ARG A 43 -9.36 10.36 10.37
C ARG A 43 -8.72 10.26 8.98
N VAL A 44 -7.62 10.97 8.79
CA VAL A 44 -6.85 10.97 7.54
C VAL A 44 -5.37 10.76 7.87
N LEU A 45 -4.74 9.82 7.19
CA LEU A 45 -3.29 9.63 7.25
C LEU A 45 -2.61 10.33 6.08
N THR A 46 -1.43 10.90 6.32
CA THR A 46 -0.56 11.39 5.25
C THR A 46 0.85 10.84 5.41
N SER A 47 1.42 10.29 4.32
CA SER A 47 2.82 9.85 4.30
C SER A 47 3.77 11.02 4.16
N ASP A 48 4.81 11.03 4.98
CA ASP A 48 5.99 11.87 4.81
C ASP A 48 7.20 10.97 4.52
N LEU A 49 7.49 10.82 3.24
CA LEU A 49 8.57 9.98 2.73
C LEU A 49 9.95 10.47 3.19
N GLY A 50 10.11 11.80 3.36
CA GLY A 50 11.36 12.41 3.77
C GLY A 50 11.65 12.32 5.27
N ALA A 51 10.61 12.15 6.11
CA ALA A 51 10.76 12.18 7.57
C ALA A 51 10.45 10.84 8.25
N ASP A 52 10.25 9.76 7.50
CA ASP A 52 9.85 8.43 8.01
C ASP A 52 8.63 8.47 8.92
N ARG A 53 7.61 9.28 8.55
CA ARG A 53 6.42 9.50 9.36
C ARG A 53 5.13 9.30 8.58
N ILE A 54 4.12 8.83 9.32
CA ILE A 54 2.72 8.88 8.92
C ILE A 54 2.03 9.85 9.87
N TYR A 55 1.67 11.03 9.39
CA TYR A 55 0.90 11.97 10.21
C TYR A 55 -0.55 11.55 10.27
N VAL A 56 -1.16 11.76 11.43
CA VAL A 56 -2.56 11.48 11.72
C VAL A 56 -3.29 12.80 11.86
N HIS A 57 -4.42 12.92 11.16
CA HIS A 57 -5.24 14.12 11.17
C HIS A 57 -6.70 13.77 11.43
N HIS A 58 -7.43 14.67 12.05
CA HIS A 58 -8.89 14.65 12.13
C HIS A 58 -9.50 15.94 11.57
N TRP A 59 -10.79 15.89 11.27
CA TRP A 59 -11.53 17.05 10.81
C TRP A 59 -12.10 17.83 11.99
N GLU A 60 -11.85 19.13 12.03
CA GLU A 60 -12.44 20.05 12.99
C GLU A 60 -12.84 21.33 12.27
N HIS A 61 -14.14 21.70 12.33
CA HIS A 61 -14.71 22.91 11.71
C HIS A 61 -14.33 23.13 10.23
N GLY A 62 -14.16 22.06 9.47
CA GLY A 62 -13.80 22.09 8.05
C GLY A 62 -12.31 22.17 7.76
N GLU A 63 -11.47 22.11 8.78
CA GLU A 63 -10.01 22.06 8.68
C GLU A 63 -9.48 20.69 9.12
N LEU A 64 -8.35 20.28 8.55
CA LEU A 64 -7.58 19.12 9.02
C LEU A 64 -6.65 19.57 10.14
N ILE A 65 -6.80 18.97 11.31
CA ILE A 65 -5.93 19.21 12.47
C ILE A 65 -5.02 18.00 12.65
N ARG A 66 -3.70 18.24 12.74
CA ARG A 66 -2.74 17.19 13.06
C ARG A 66 -2.84 16.84 14.54
N GLU A 67 -3.17 15.58 14.83
CA GLU A 67 -3.24 15.07 16.20
C GLU A 67 -2.00 14.31 16.64
N GLY A 68 -1.20 13.78 15.67
CA GLY A 68 -0.02 13.01 15.99
C GLY A 68 0.70 12.46 14.75
N ALA A 69 1.62 11.55 15.00
CA ALA A 69 2.33 10.82 13.96
C ALA A 69 2.75 9.43 14.44
N VAL A 70 2.74 8.47 13.50
CA VAL A 70 3.41 7.18 13.64
C VAL A 70 4.79 7.32 13.03
N THR A 71 5.84 7.09 13.82
CA THR A 71 7.23 7.08 13.34
C THR A 71 7.58 5.67 12.90
N LEU A 72 8.10 5.54 11.70
CA LEU A 72 8.59 4.29 11.13
C LEU A 72 10.09 4.13 11.38
N ALA A 73 10.63 2.96 11.05
CA ALA A 73 12.07 2.74 11.15
C ALA A 73 12.84 3.74 10.27
N PRO A 74 13.99 4.27 10.73
CA PRO A 74 14.79 5.21 9.97
C PRO A 74 15.16 4.68 8.59
N GLY A 75 14.96 5.49 7.55
CA GLY A 75 15.25 5.11 6.17
C GLY A 75 14.12 4.29 5.49
N THR A 76 12.95 4.18 6.10
CA THR A 76 11.78 3.50 5.50
C THR A 76 11.30 4.25 4.27
N GLY A 77 11.12 5.56 4.33
CA GLY A 77 10.52 6.37 3.26
C GLY A 77 9.08 5.95 2.93
N PRO A 78 8.10 6.22 3.82
CA PRO A 78 6.72 5.82 3.59
C PRO A 78 6.14 6.51 2.36
N ARG A 79 5.72 5.72 1.38
CA ARG A 79 5.36 6.19 0.05
C ARG A 79 3.89 6.06 -0.25
N ASP A 80 3.36 4.87 -0.18
CA ASP A 80 2.03 4.46 -0.61
C ASP A 80 1.30 3.80 0.55
N GLN A 81 -0.02 3.98 0.65
CA GLN A 81 -0.83 3.44 1.74
C GLN A 81 -2.09 2.78 1.19
N HIS A 82 -2.45 1.62 1.73
CA HIS A 82 -3.63 0.88 1.34
C HIS A 82 -4.38 0.35 2.56
N LEU A 83 -5.66 0.68 2.65
CA LEU A 83 -6.54 0.06 3.62
C LEU A 83 -6.78 -1.41 3.21
N LEU A 84 -6.44 -2.34 4.11
CA LEU A 84 -6.67 -3.77 3.91
C LEU A 84 -8.00 -4.18 4.57
N PRO A 85 -8.76 -5.11 3.95
CA PRO A 85 -9.99 -5.60 4.55
C PRO A 85 -9.68 -6.39 5.83
N VAL A 86 -10.45 -6.16 6.87
CA VAL A 86 -10.48 -6.93 8.10
C VAL A 86 -11.86 -7.52 8.28
N ASP A 87 -11.93 -8.71 8.87
CA ASP A 87 -13.18 -9.31 9.30
C ASP A 87 -13.48 -8.81 10.72
N SER A 88 -14.22 -7.72 10.80
CA SER A 88 -14.54 -7.05 12.04
C SER A 88 -15.96 -6.53 12.06
N ASP A 89 -16.65 -6.74 13.18
CA ASP A 89 -17.98 -6.17 13.45
C ASP A 89 -17.92 -4.65 13.70
N ASP A 90 -16.73 -4.10 13.92
CA ASP A 90 -16.49 -2.67 14.17
C ASP A 90 -15.36 -2.11 13.28
N PRO A 91 -15.62 -1.92 11.97
CA PRO A 91 -14.60 -1.45 11.04
C PRO A 91 -14.13 -0.02 11.31
N ALA A 92 -14.87 0.76 12.10
CA ALA A 92 -14.45 2.10 12.50
C ALA A 92 -13.30 2.06 13.53
N HIS A 93 -13.23 1.00 14.34
CA HIS A 93 -12.21 0.87 15.38
C HIS A 93 -11.24 -0.30 15.15
N ASP A 94 -11.50 -1.15 14.15
CA ASP A 94 -10.60 -2.23 13.76
C ASP A 94 -10.32 -2.17 12.25
N TRP A 95 -9.23 -1.55 11.90
CA TRP A 95 -8.77 -1.39 10.52
C TRP A 95 -7.26 -1.58 10.41
N ARG A 96 -6.77 -1.89 9.22
CA ARG A 96 -5.35 -2.10 8.93
C ARG A 96 -4.96 -1.33 7.67
N VAL A 97 -3.85 -0.62 7.76
CA VAL A 97 -3.24 0.06 6.61
C VAL A 97 -1.87 -0.52 6.34
N ALA A 98 -1.65 -0.98 5.13
CA ALA A 98 -0.35 -1.37 4.62
C ALA A 98 0.36 -0.12 4.07
N VAL A 99 1.55 0.16 4.57
CA VAL A 99 2.40 1.28 4.18
C VAL A 99 3.61 0.75 3.44
N VAL A 100 3.77 1.13 2.18
CA VAL A 100 4.94 0.77 1.37
C VAL A 100 6.10 1.69 1.73
N GLY A 101 7.22 1.13 2.16
CA GLY A 101 8.47 1.82 2.44
C GLY A 101 9.38 1.81 1.22
N GLU A 102 9.54 2.96 0.55
CA GLU A 102 10.29 3.06 -0.71
C GLU A 102 11.75 2.65 -0.56
N TRP A 103 12.44 3.25 0.40
CA TRP A 103 13.88 3.01 0.58
C TRP A 103 14.17 1.87 1.54
N GLY A 104 13.24 1.57 2.45
CA GLY A 104 13.35 0.41 3.33
C GLY A 104 13.13 -0.93 2.63
N GLY A 105 12.51 -0.92 1.42
CA GLY A 105 12.12 -2.16 0.74
C GLY A 105 11.17 -3.00 1.58
N THR A 106 10.18 -2.35 2.24
CA THR A 106 9.30 -2.98 3.22
C THR A 106 7.83 -2.68 2.96
N VAL A 107 6.95 -3.50 3.54
CA VAL A 107 5.56 -3.13 3.83
C VAL A 107 5.38 -3.14 5.34
N THR A 108 4.97 -2.01 5.89
CA THR A 108 4.67 -1.85 7.31
C THR A 108 3.16 -1.83 7.51
N LEU A 109 2.64 -2.71 8.34
CA LEU A 109 1.24 -2.74 8.74
C LEU A 109 1.06 -1.83 9.96
N ILE A 110 0.15 -0.88 9.86
CA ILE A 110 -0.26 -0.01 10.96
C ILE A 110 -1.76 -0.15 11.23
N GLY A 111 -2.17 0.14 12.45
CA GLY A 111 -3.57 0.07 12.84
C GLY A 111 -3.77 0.42 14.31
N PRO A 112 -5.03 0.44 14.78
CA PRO A 112 -5.34 0.56 16.20
C PRO A 112 -4.78 -0.63 16.98
N GLU A 113 -4.48 -0.40 18.26
CA GLU A 113 -3.99 -1.44 19.16
C GLU A 113 -5.10 -2.49 19.41
N PRO A 114 -4.84 -3.79 19.23
CA PRO A 114 -5.83 -4.82 19.50
C PRO A 114 -6.29 -4.80 20.96
N GLY A 115 -7.60 -4.84 21.21
CA GLY A 115 -8.16 -4.97 22.58
C GLY A 115 -8.36 -3.64 23.33
N HIS A 116 -8.18 -2.50 22.70
CA HIS A 116 -8.61 -1.23 23.29
C HIS A 116 -10.13 -1.09 23.16
N ASP A 117 -10.82 -1.17 24.30
CA ASP A 117 -12.27 -0.90 24.35
C ASP A 117 -12.51 0.55 23.89
N ALA A 118 -13.12 0.69 22.73
CA ALA A 118 -13.50 1.99 22.12
C ALA A 118 -14.48 2.83 22.98
N LYS A 119 -14.87 2.31 24.15
CA LYS A 119 -15.79 2.98 25.09
C LYS A 119 -15.16 4.07 25.94
N HIS A 120 -13.84 4.21 25.93
CA HIS A 120 -13.14 5.27 26.63
C HIS A 120 -12.44 6.16 25.63
N SER A 121 -13.08 7.17 25.17
CA SER A 121 -12.75 8.51 24.64
C SER A 121 -11.30 8.85 24.22
N ASP A 122 -10.45 7.92 23.89
CA ASP A 122 -9.16 8.16 23.26
C ASP A 122 -9.20 7.56 21.86
N ASN A 123 -9.17 8.41 20.83
CA ASN A 123 -9.12 7.99 19.42
C ASN A 123 -7.94 7.03 19.21
N GLY A 124 -8.15 5.75 19.47
CA GLY A 124 -7.19 4.68 19.61
C GLY A 124 -5.81 4.95 19.00
N THR A 125 -4.77 4.80 19.81
CA THR A 125 -3.38 5.03 19.37
C THR A 125 -3.05 4.14 18.18
N ILE A 126 -2.66 4.74 17.06
CA ILE A 126 -2.21 4.02 15.87
C ILE A 126 -0.77 3.56 16.10
N ARG A 127 -0.50 2.28 15.85
CA ARG A 127 0.82 1.67 16.06
C ARG A 127 1.29 0.88 14.84
N VAL A 128 2.59 0.68 14.78
CA VAL A 128 3.20 -0.33 13.90
C VAL A 128 2.89 -1.71 14.47
N LEU A 129 2.22 -2.54 13.68
CA LEU A 129 1.79 -3.90 14.06
C LEU A 129 2.74 -4.96 13.51
N GLN A 130 3.27 -4.71 12.30
CA GLN A 130 4.18 -5.63 11.61
C GLN A 130 5.01 -4.87 10.58
N THR A 131 6.23 -5.34 10.29
CA THR A 131 7.01 -4.93 9.13
C THR A 131 7.49 -6.16 8.40
N VAL A 132 7.26 -6.20 7.08
CA VAL A 132 7.66 -7.31 6.18
C VAL A 132 8.69 -6.78 5.21
N SER A 133 9.85 -7.45 5.12
CA SER A 133 10.85 -7.17 4.09
C SER A 133 10.41 -7.73 2.74
N LEU A 134 10.61 -6.96 1.67
CA LEU A 134 10.23 -7.34 0.30
C LEU A 134 11.41 -7.94 -0.50
N GLY A 135 12.61 -7.84 0.01
CA GLY A 135 13.83 -8.34 -0.61
C GLY A 135 14.55 -9.39 0.22
N PRO A 136 15.52 -10.09 -0.35
CA PRO A 136 16.41 -10.94 0.42
C PRO A 136 17.24 -10.08 1.38
N ASP A 137 17.44 -10.56 2.60
CA ASP A 137 18.15 -9.87 3.69
C ASP A 137 19.63 -9.52 3.38
N ALA A 138 20.17 -10.02 2.25
CA ALA A 138 21.58 -9.91 1.86
C ALA A 138 21.84 -8.94 0.68
N LEU A 139 20.90 -8.14 0.25
CA LEU A 139 21.18 -7.14 -0.78
C LEU A 139 21.98 -5.97 -0.19
N PRO A 140 23.04 -5.47 -0.90
CA PRO A 140 23.84 -4.34 -0.44
C PRO A 140 23.07 -3.02 -0.33
N LYS A 141 21.88 -2.95 -0.95
CA LYS A 141 20.90 -1.87 -0.81
C LYS A 141 19.50 -2.46 -0.89
N PRO A 142 18.55 -2.00 -0.05
CA PRO A 142 17.16 -2.34 -0.20
C PRO A 142 16.65 -1.96 -1.59
N ASP A 143 15.76 -2.76 -2.15
CA ASP A 143 15.09 -2.44 -3.39
C ASP A 143 14.06 -1.31 -3.19
N GLN A 144 13.87 -0.46 -4.19
CA GLN A 144 12.94 0.64 -4.11
C GLN A 144 11.50 0.15 -4.35
N ALA A 145 10.77 -0.10 -3.27
CA ALA A 145 9.35 -0.40 -3.37
C ALA A 145 8.55 0.84 -3.83
N ALA A 146 7.56 0.64 -4.69
CA ALA A 146 6.85 1.75 -5.30
C ALA A 146 5.38 1.83 -4.88
N SER A 147 4.60 0.84 -5.21
CA SER A 147 3.15 0.85 -5.02
C SER A 147 2.66 -0.55 -4.69
N LEU A 148 1.54 -0.61 -3.98
CA LEU A 148 0.83 -1.83 -3.65
C LEU A 148 -0.51 -1.87 -4.40
N ALA A 149 -0.90 -3.06 -4.88
CA ALA A 149 -2.26 -3.33 -5.34
C ALA A 149 -2.82 -4.52 -4.57
N PHE A 150 -4.01 -4.38 -4.01
CA PHE A 150 -4.67 -5.45 -3.25
C PHE A 150 -5.77 -6.11 -4.08
N VAL A 151 -5.83 -7.45 -4.04
CA VAL A 151 -6.86 -8.25 -4.68
C VAL A 151 -7.53 -9.12 -3.62
N PRO A 152 -8.82 -8.91 -3.34
CA PRO A 152 -9.57 -9.78 -2.44
C PRO A 152 -9.63 -11.21 -2.97
N TRP A 153 -9.54 -12.20 -2.08
CA TRP A 153 -9.51 -13.61 -2.49
C TRP A 153 -10.72 -14.03 -3.32
N ASN A 154 -11.89 -13.53 -2.99
CA ASN A 154 -13.12 -13.81 -3.74
C ASN A 154 -13.10 -13.28 -5.20
N ALA A 155 -12.35 -12.22 -5.47
CA ALA A 155 -12.21 -11.68 -6.83
C ALA A 155 -11.36 -12.61 -7.73
N LEU A 156 -10.50 -13.46 -7.17
CA LEU A 156 -9.70 -14.44 -7.88
C LEU A 156 -10.51 -15.67 -8.26
N GLN A 157 -11.47 -16.07 -7.43
CA GLN A 157 -12.25 -17.31 -7.61
C GLN A 157 -13.35 -17.17 -8.67
N GLY A 158 -13.68 -15.96 -9.12
CA GLY A 158 -14.77 -15.71 -10.06
C GLY A 158 -16.11 -16.21 -9.52
N ASN A 159 -17.06 -16.54 -10.43
CA ASN A 159 -18.36 -17.12 -10.06
C ASN A 159 -18.29 -18.63 -9.74
N ALA A 160 -17.12 -19.23 -9.75
CA ALA A 160 -16.93 -20.68 -9.61
C ALA A 160 -16.96 -21.20 -8.16
N GLY A 161 -17.54 -20.44 -7.27
CA GLY A 161 -17.98 -20.97 -5.99
C GLY A 161 -17.06 -20.73 -4.80
N ALA A 162 -17.71 -20.34 -3.73
CA ALA A 162 -17.22 -20.27 -2.36
C ALA A 162 -16.67 -21.59 -1.76
N ALA A 163 -16.36 -22.59 -2.56
CA ALA A 163 -16.03 -23.94 -2.10
C ALA A 163 -14.54 -24.19 -1.86
N ALA A 164 -13.68 -23.23 -2.19
CA ALA A 164 -12.25 -23.31 -1.90
C ALA A 164 -11.74 -22.00 -1.29
N ALA A 165 -12.52 -21.41 -0.38
CA ALA A 165 -11.93 -20.48 0.56
C ALA A 165 -10.91 -21.29 1.36
N SER A 166 -9.62 -21.15 1.03
CA SER A 166 -8.58 -21.60 1.94
C SER A 166 -8.84 -20.85 3.25
N GLU A 167 -9.24 -21.58 4.28
CA GLU A 167 -9.57 -21.03 5.57
C GLU A 167 -8.45 -20.05 5.98
N GLY A 168 -8.79 -18.76 6.17
CA GLY A 168 -7.89 -17.74 6.63
C GLY A 168 -7.17 -16.89 5.59
N ILE A 169 -7.47 -16.96 4.27
CA ILE A 169 -6.92 -16.03 3.28
C ILE A 169 -7.97 -14.96 2.93
N ALA A 170 -7.68 -13.69 3.25
CA ALA A 170 -8.53 -12.56 2.88
C ALA A 170 -8.19 -11.98 1.50
N GLY A 171 -6.94 -12.12 1.05
CA GLY A 171 -6.51 -11.67 -0.27
C GLY A 171 -5.00 -11.66 -0.47
N LEU A 172 -4.59 -11.09 -1.60
CA LEU A 172 -3.18 -10.94 -1.97
C LEU A 172 -2.85 -9.47 -2.23
N ALA A 173 -1.69 -9.05 -1.74
CA ALA A 173 -1.12 -7.74 -2.01
C ALA A 173 0.11 -7.90 -2.91
N TYR A 174 0.13 -7.17 -4.02
CA TYR A 174 1.23 -7.15 -4.99
C TYR A 174 2.00 -5.85 -4.84
N VAL A 175 3.33 -5.91 -4.77
CA VAL A 175 4.18 -4.74 -4.59
C VAL A 175 5.22 -4.68 -5.69
N GLY A 176 5.28 -3.54 -6.40
CA GLY A 176 6.28 -3.29 -7.43
C GLY A 176 7.62 -2.86 -6.84
N LEU A 177 8.72 -3.49 -7.28
CA LEU A 177 10.10 -3.20 -6.92
C LEU A 177 10.83 -2.60 -8.12
N ARG A 178 11.24 -1.33 -8.03
CA ARG A 178 11.79 -0.58 -9.16
C ARG A 178 13.24 -0.93 -9.49
N GLY A 179 14.01 -1.38 -8.51
CA GLY A 179 15.43 -1.72 -8.70
C GLY A 179 15.62 -3.09 -9.32
N SER A 180 14.89 -4.10 -8.82
CA SER A 180 14.93 -5.47 -9.34
C SER A 180 13.94 -5.74 -10.47
N GLU A 181 13.07 -4.77 -10.80
CA GLU A 181 12.05 -4.88 -11.86
C GLU A 181 11.07 -6.03 -11.64
N ARG A 182 10.70 -6.25 -10.37
CA ARG A 182 9.87 -7.37 -9.94
C ARG A 182 8.56 -6.91 -9.30
N ILE A 183 7.59 -7.82 -9.27
CA ILE A 183 6.36 -7.72 -8.49
C ILE A 183 6.42 -8.83 -7.44
N VAL A 184 6.45 -8.46 -6.17
CA VAL A 184 6.44 -9.37 -5.03
C VAL A 184 5.01 -9.53 -4.53
N THR A 185 4.63 -10.73 -4.09
CA THR A 185 3.29 -11.02 -3.57
C THR A 185 3.35 -11.30 -2.08
N LEU A 186 2.40 -10.69 -1.37
CA LEU A 186 2.16 -10.92 0.05
C LEU A 186 0.75 -11.50 0.22
N LEU A 187 0.64 -12.53 1.06
CA LEU A 187 -0.64 -13.07 1.50
C LEU A 187 -1.16 -12.23 2.67
N TRP A 188 -2.44 -11.87 2.62
CA TRP A 188 -3.17 -11.23 3.70
C TRP A 188 -4.20 -12.20 4.30
N ASP A 189 -4.08 -12.51 5.59
CA ASP A 189 -4.99 -13.42 6.31
C ASP A 189 -6.04 -12.68 7.16
N GLY A 190 -6.18 -11.35 6.98
CA GLY A 190 -7.03 -10.49 7.80
C GLY A 190 -6.34 -9.90 9.03
N LYS A 191 -5.14 -10.37 9.37
CA LYS A 191 -4.37 -9.92 10.56
C LYS A 191 -2.91 -9.65 10.25
N ARG A 192 -2.29 -10.42 9.36
CA ARG A 192 -0.86 -10.40 9.05
C ARG A 192 -0.61 -10.47 7.56
N LEU A 193 0.46 -9.82 7.13
CA LEU A 193 1.04 -9.98 5.80
C LEU A 193 2.17 -11.01 5.86
N THR A 194 2.15 -11.96 4.93
CA THR A 194 3.20 -12.97 4.79
C THR A 194 3.71 -12.96 3.35
N ARG A 195 5.03 -12.84 3.17
CA ARG A 195 5.64 -12.88 1.84
C ARG A 195 5.56 -14.31 1.29
N LEU A 196 5.13 -14.45 0.04
CA LEU A 196 5.03 -15.75 -0.64
C LEU A 196 6.36 -16.11 -1.31
N ASP A 197 7.42 -16.30 -0.50
CA ASP A 197 8.74 -16.77 -0.96
C ASP A 197 8.92 -18.25 -0.75
N GLU A 198 8.22 -18.80 0.22
CA GLU A 198 8.28 -20.20 0.60
C GLU A 198 7.49 -21.02 -0.44
N PRO A 199 8.05 -22.13 -0.94
CA PRO A 199 7.41 -22.91 -1.99
C PRO A 199 6.06 -23.53 -1.60
N ASP A 200 5.70 -23.51 -0.32
CA ASP A 200 4.67 -24.39 0.22
C ASP A 200 3.33 -23.73 0.52
N VAL A 201 3.22 -22.38 0.55
CA VAL A 201 1.99 -21.72 0.99
C VAL A 201 0.89 -21.78 -0.07
N LEU A 202 1.21 -21.59 -1.36
CA LEU A 202 0.28 -21.71 -2.48
C LEU A 202 0.87 -22.54 -3.65
N GLY A 203 2.02 -23.19 -3.46
CA GLY A 203 2.64 -24.03 -4.48
C GLY A 203 3.41 -23.26 -5.56
N TRP A 204 3.46 -21.93 -5.52
CA TRP A 204 4.25 -21.13 -6.46
C TRP A 204 5.48 -20.51 -5.80
N ARG A 205 6.60 -20.54 -6.53
CA ARG A 205 7.91 -20.18 -6.04
C ARG A 205 8.14 -18.67 -6.23
N GLY A 206 7.90 -17.89 -5.20
CA GLY A 206 7.80 -16.46 -5.36
C GLY A 206 8.95 -15.64 -4.83
N ARG A 207 10.05 -15.54 -5.54
CA ARG A 207 10.94 -14.36 -5.39
C ARG A 207 10.43 -13.14 -6.14
N GLY A 208 9.11 -13.05 -6.31
CA GLY A 208 8.49 -12.10 -7.21
C GLY A 208 8.63 -12.52 -8.69
N ILE A 209 7.73 -12.04 -9.51
CA ILE A 209 7.75 -12.21 -10.96
C ILE A 209 8.40 -11.01 -11.62
N ASP A 210 8.85 -11.18 -12.87
CA ASP A 210 9.27 -10.09 -13.73
C ASP A 210 8.08 -9.14 -14.02
N CYS A 211 8.30 -7.82 -13.94
CA CYS A 211 7.24 -6.85 -14.18
C CYS A 211 6.91 -6.63 -15.67
N ALA A 212 7.56 -7.36 -16.56
CA ALA A 212 7.47 -7.27 -18.01
C ALA A 212 7.78 -5.85 -18.56
N GLY A 213 8.77 -5.23 -17.97
CA GLY A 213 9.26 -3.89 -18.29
C GLY A 213 10.32 -3.42 -17.31
N SER A 214 10.44 -2.12 -17.14
CA SER A 214 11.45 -1.52 -16.26
C SER A 214 10.86 -0.42 -15.37
N ARG A 215 11.22 -0.46 -14.08
CA ARG A 215 10.77 0.47 -13.04
C ARG A 215 9.26 0.47 -12.84
N PRO A 216 8.64 -0.60 -12.33
CA PRO A 216 7.21 -0.66 -12.04
C PRO A 216 6.88 0.35 -10.93
N ARG A 217 6.35 1.51 -11.35
CA ARG A 217 6.13 2.65 -10.47
C ARG A 217 4.76 2.63 -9.78
N HIS A 218 3.76 2.09 -10.46
CA HIS A 218 2.42 1.96 -9.91
C HIS A 218 1.78 0.65 -10.35
N LEU A 219 1.07 0.02 -9.44
CA LEU A 219 0.27 -1.17 -9.70
C LEU A 219 -1.22 -0.82 -9.52
N LEU A 220 -2.06 -1.44 -10.33
CA LEU A 220 -3.52 -1.34 -10.20
C LEU A 220 -4.14 -2.71 -10.40
N ALA A 221 -5.02 -3.11 -9.50
CA ALA A 221 -5.82 -4.31 -9.62
C ALA A 221 -7.25 -3.98 -10.08
N ILE A 222 -7.75 -4.72 -11.09
CA ILE A 222 -9.12 -4.61 -11.59
C ILE A 222 -9.67 -6.02 -11.79
N GLY A 223 -10.54 -6.48 -10.87
CA GLY A 223 -10.99 -7.87 -10.86
C GLY A 223 -9.79 -8.84 -10.75
N ASN A 224 -9.63 -9.73 -11.71
CA ASN A 224 -8.50 -10.65 -11.79
C ASN A 224 -7.37 -10.17 -12.73
N LEU A 225 -7.31 -8.87 -13.00
CA LEU A 225 -6.21 -8.27 -13.75
C LEU A 225 -5.33 -7.44 -12.81
N LEU A 226 -4.01 -7.56 -12.99
CA LEU A 226 -3.01 -6.72 -12.37
C LEU A 226 -2.27 -5.95 -13.46
N LEU A 227 -2.26 -4.64 -13.38
CA LEU A 227 -1.59 -3.74 -14.31
C LEU A 227 -0.33 -3.17 -13.65
N ALA A 228 0.78 -3.15 -14.37
CA ALA A 228 2.02 -2.52 -13.93
C ALA A 228 2.40 -1.36 -14.86
N ALA A 229 2.53 -0.17 -14.30
CA ALA A 229 3.02 1.02 -14.99
C ALA A 229 4.56 1.01 -14.95
N ASN A 230 5.18 0.60 -16.03
CA ASN A 230 6.63 0.47 -16.17
C ASN A 230 7.21 1.78 -16.75
N GLU A 231 7.59 2.69 -15.85
CA GLU A 231 7.99 4.07 -16.17
C GLU A 231 9.14 4.13 -17.18
N ALA A 232 10.21 3.36 -16.97
CA ALA A 232 11.43 3.46 -17.75
C ALA A 232 11.38 2.71 -19.08
N SER A 233 10.54 1.70 -19.21
CA SER A 233 10.33 0.96 -20.46
C SER A 233 9.16 1.48 -21.30
N ASN A 234 8.48 2.54 -20.87
CA ASN A 234 7.38 3.16 -21.60
C ASN A 234 6.25 2.18 -21.96
N ASN A 235 5.89 1.30 -21.04
CA ASN A 235 4.82 0.34 -21.25
C ASN A 235 3.98 0.10 -20.00
N VAL A 236 2.76 -0.35 -20.24
CA VAL A 236 1.91 -0.97 -19.22
C VAL A 236 1.90 -2.47 -19.46
N ALA A 237 2.33 -3.25 -18.48
CA ALA A 237 2.16 -4.69 -18.49
C ALA A 237 0.82 -5.07 -17.85
N ILE A 238 0.11 -6.02 -18.45
CA ILE A 238 -1.18 -6.53 -17.99
C ILE A 238 -1.00 -8.01 -17.68
N PHE A 239 -1.20 -8.37 -16.42
CA PHE A 239 -1.18 -9.75 -15.97
C PHE A 239 -2.60 -10.22 -15.69
N ARG A 240 -2.90 -11.47 -16.07
CA ARG A 240 -4.09 -12.17 -15.61
C ARG A 240 -3.72 -13.02 -14.40
N LEU A 241 -4.42 -12.80 -13.31
CA LEU A 241 -4.25 -13.60 -12.09
C LEU A 241 -4.98 -14.92 -12.23
N SER A 242 -4.29 -16.01 -11.90
CA SER A 242 -4.89 -17.34 -11.78
C SER A 242 -5.81 -17.43 -10.54
N ALA A 243 -6.48 -18.54 -10.34
CA ALA A 243 -7.36 -18.74 -9.19
C ALA A 243 -6.62 -18.72 -7.83
N ASP A 244 -5.34 -19.07 -7.83
CA ASP A 244 -4.43 -18.97 -6.67
C ASP A 244 -3.68 -17.63 -6.60
N GLY A 245 -3.95 -16.71 -7.55
CA GLY A 245 -3.40 -15.36 -7.59
C GLY A 245 -2.04 -15.24 -8.26
N GLU A 246 -1.51 -16.28 -8.90
CA GLU A 246 -0.26 -16.18 -9.66
C GLU A 246 -0.45 -15.25 -10.87
N PRO A 247 0.39 -14.20 -11.03
CA PRO A 247 0.29 -13.30 -12.16
C PRO A 247 0.90 -13.92 -13.43
N ASN A 248 0.11 -14.03 -14.49
CA ASN A 248 0.52 -14.51 -15.80
C ASN A 248 0.45 -13.37 -16.82
N LEU A 249 1.55 -13.03 -17.48
CA LEU A 249 1.59 -11.94 -18.46
C LEU A 249 0.59 -12.22 -19.59
N ALA A 250 -0.37 -11.33 -19.77
CA ALA A 250 -1.40 -11.42 -20.80
C ALA A 250 -1.13 -10.47 -21.97
N ALA A 251 -0.61 -9.27 -21.70
CA ALA A 251 -0.31 -8.27 -22.74
C ALA A 251 0.65 -7.20 -22.22
N THR A 252 1.27 -6.48 -23.16
CA THR A 252 1.95 -5.22 -22.89
C THR A 252 1.44 -4.15 -23.85
N LEU A 253 1.22 -2.94 -23.35
CA LEU A 253 0.74 -1.81 -24.13
C LEU A 253 1.77 -0.68 -24.09
N PRO A 254 2.13 -0.07 -25.23
CA PRO A 254 2.98 1.11 -25.24
C PRO A 254 2.30 2.27 -24.50
N SER A 255 3.06 2.99 -23.67
CA SER A 255 2.59 4.17 -22.93
C SER A 255 3.80 5.05 -22.61
N GLY A 256 3.72 6.35 -22.83
CA GLY A 256 4.82 7.27 -22.53
C GLY A 256 5.01 7.41 -21.01
N ALA A 257 6.11 6.84 -20.47
CA ALA A 257 6.53 6.93 -19.07
C ALA A 257 5.36 6.87 -18.04
N PRO A 258 4.58 5.77 -17.99
CA PRO A 258 3.40 5.69 -17.11
C PRO A 258 3.85 5.69 -15.65
N THR A 259 3.30 6.61 -14.84
CA THR A 259 3.69 6.78 -13.43
C THR A 259 2.59 6.49 -12.45
N VAL A 260 1.33 6.56 -12.89
CA VAL A 260 0.16 6.34 -12.04
C VAL A 260 -1.04 5.89 -12.88
N PHE A 261 -1.88 5.03 -12.30
CA PHE A 261 -3.21 4.72 -12.80
C PHE A 261 -4.24 5.48 -11.98
N VAL A 262 -5.28 5.96 -12.63
CA VAL A 262 -6.47 6.53 -11.99
C VAL A 262 -7.67 5.74 -12.46
N ARG A 263 -8.49 5.29 -11.52
CA ARG A 263 -9.77 4.66 -11.82
C ARG A 263 -10.85 5.74 -11.84
N LEU A 264 -11.54 5.85 -12.97
CA LEU A 264 -12.67 6.76 -13.16
C LEU A 264 -13.98 6.12 -12.75
#